data_88c7ba3c39554a05ab875e8f7ff56d05
#
_entry.id   88c7ba3c39554a05ab875e8f7ff56d05
#
_cell.length_a   1.000
_cell.length_b   1.000
_cell.length_c   1.000
_cell.angle_alpha   90.00
_cell.angle_beta   90.00
_cell.angle_gamma   90.00
#
_symmetry.space_group_name_H-M   'P 1'
#
loop_
_entity.id
_entity.type
_entity.pdbx_description
1 polymer ?
#
loop_
_entity_poly.entity_id
_entity_poly.type
_entity_poly.pdbx_seq_one_letter_code
_entity_poly.pdbx_strand_id
1 'polypeptide(L)'
;MRSIEDIKLDIKKLQVELEEAKTATIKEEYSKLNGKWIKIIHAAYDYNPPPEELDRYQVSYALIDAIDCVNEITSDCNSICAKVLIEIKIFNNTIFNHRVKEKDFIPTIEFYSNHYQELPKETVINELDAYFAKYTDYVSGIKELVNTDFNAREVPNLGVTHE
;
A
#
# COMPACT_ATOMS: atom_id res chain seq x y z
N MET A 1 15.02 49.24 -9.17
CA MET A 1 13.72 48.83 -8.57
C MET A 1 13.25 47.58 -9.31
N ARG A 2 12.93 46.48 -8.64
CA ARG A 2 12.44 45.26 -9.32
C ARG A 2 11.05 45.51 -9.90
N SER A 3 10.79 44.98 -11.11
CA SER A 3 9.46 45.09 -11.71
C SER A 3 8.42 44.26 -10.97
N ILE A 4 7.16 44.63 -11.11
CA ILE A 4 6.04 43.83 -10.52
C ILE A 4 6.00 42.43 -11.11
N GLU A 5 6.39 42.28 -12.39
CA GLU A 5 6.45 41.00 -13.08
C GLU A 5 7.56 40.10 -12.51
N ASP A 6 8.75 40.66 -12.20
CA ASP A 6 9.84 39.91 -11.56
C ASP A 6 9.38 39.40 -10.16
N ILE A 7 8.68 40.24 -9.40
CA ILE A 7 8.17 39.86 -8.08
C ILE A 7 7.12 38.74 -8.18
N LYS A 8 6.20 38.80 -9.16
CA LYS A 8 5.22 37.75 -9.39
C LYS A 8 5.86 36.43 -9.78
N LEU A 9 6.91 36.46 -10.62
CA LEU A 9 7.65 35.30 -11.02
C LEU A 9 8.35 34.62 -9.83
N ASP A 10 8.95 35.41 -8.95
CA ASP A 10 9.59 34.91 -7.75
C ASP A 10 8.59 34.30 -6.76
N ILE A 11 7.43 34.95 -6.57
CA ILE A 11 6.36 34.38 -5.74
C ILE A 11 5.94 33.01 -6.28
N LYS A 12 5.74 32.88 -7.59
CA LYS A 12 5.37 31.62 -8.21
C LYS A 12 6.44 30.53 -8.02
N LYS A 13 7.72 30.88 -8.14
CA LYS A 13 8.82 29.94 -7.87
C LYS A 13 8.83 29.49 -6.41
N LEU A 14 8.72 30.40 -5.47
CA LEU A 14 8.67 30.09 -4.04
C LEU A 14 7.46 29.22 -3.67
N GLN A 15 6.33 29.42 -4.32
CA GLN A 15 5.15 28.58 -4.12
C GLN A 15 5.43 27.13 -4.59
N VAL A 16 6.06 26.94 -5.76
CA VAL A 16 6.44 25.61 -6.24
C VAL A 16 7.44 24.95 -5.28
N GLU A 17 8.48 25.64 -4.87
CA GLU A 17 9.47 25.13 -3.93
C GLU A 17 8.85 24.75 -2.59
N LEU A 18 7.86 25.51 -2.10
CA LEU A 18 7.13 25.20 -0.89
C LEU A 18 6.31 23.93 -1.01
N GLU A 19 5.60 23.74 -2.14
CA GLU A 19 4.82 22.53 -2.39
C GLU A 19 5.70 21.29 -2.55
N GLU A 20 6.83 21.43 -3.24
CA GLU A 20 7.82 20.35 -3.35
C GLU A 20 8.41 19.97 -1.99
N ALA A 21 8.75 20.94 -1.15
CA ALA A 21 9.25 20.69 0.20
C ALA A 21 8.22 20.01 1.11
N LYS A 22 6.95 20.45 1.05
CA LYS A 22 5.86 19.79 1.78
C LYS A 22 5.69 18.34 1.34
N THR A 23 5.62 18.11 0.03
CA THR A 23 5.48 16.76 -0.54
C THR A 23 6.62 15.86 -0.12
N ALA A 24 7.86 16.35 -0.14
CA ALA A 24 9.03 15.60 0.30
C ALA A 24 8.95 15.23 1.78
N THR A 25 8.55 16.17 2.64
CA THR A 25 8.38 15.95 4.09
C THR A 25 7.32 14.88 4.38
N ILE A 26 6.17 14.98 3.71
CA ILE A 26 5.08 14.00 3.87
C ILE A 26 5.54 12.63 3.35
N LYS A 27 6.20 12.58 2.20
CA LYS A 27 6.75 11.32 1.66
C LYS A 27 7.75 10.67 2.62
N GLU A 28 8.63 11.44 3.26
CA GLU A 28 9.57 10.95 4.27
C GLU A 28 8.84 10.32 5.47
N GLU A 29 7.76 10.95 5.93
CA GLU A 29 6.93 10.43 7.00
C GLU A 29 6.38 9.02 6.68
N TYR A 30 5.84 8.83 5.46
CA TYR A 30 5.31 7.53 5.05
C TYR A 30 6.38 6.52 4.66
N SER A 31 7.62 6.94 4.42
CA SER A 31 8.74 6.03 4.12
C SER A 31 9.09 5.08 5.27
N LYS A 32 8.63 5.36 6.48
CA LYS A 32 8.69 4.43 7.62
C LYS A 32 7.91 3.13 7.39
N LEU A 33 6.98 3.11 6.42
CA LEU A 33 6.23 1.91 6.03
C LEU A 33 7.03 0.96 5.15
N ASN A 34 8.20 1.37 4.63
CA ASN A 34 9.05 0.50 3.82
C ASN A 34 9.45 -0.75 4.62
N GLY A 35 9.26 -1.92 4.04
CA GLY A 35 9.47 -3.22 4.69
C GLY A 35 8.40 -3.63 5.70
N LYS A 36 7.30 -2.87 5.80
CA LYS A 36 6.20 -3.16 6.72
C LYS A 36 5.01 -3.79 5.99
N TRP A 37 4.29 -4.64 6.72
CA TRP A 37 2.99 -5.11 6.31
C TRP A 37 1.92 -4.09 6.69
N ILE A 38 1.04 -3.80 5.75
CA ILE A 38 -0.14 -2.98 5.99
C ILE A 38 -1.40 -3.72 5.55
N LYS A 39 -2.49 -3.47 6.25
CA LYS A 39 -3.85 -3.84 5.87
C LYS A 39 -4.56 -2.60 5.35
N ILE A 40 -5.17 -2.69 4.20
CA ILE A 40 -5.92 -1.63 3.56
C ILE A 40 -7.36 -2.07 3.43
N ILE A 41 -8.29 -1.22 3.86
CA ILE A 41 -9.72 -1.43 3.68
C ILE A 41 -10.15 -0.51 2.55
N HIS A 42 -10.53 -1.09 1.42
CA HIS A 42 -11.04 -0.36 0.26
C HIS A 42 -12.52 -0.03 0.47
N ALA A 43 -12.78 0.97 1.28
CA ALA A 43 -14.10 1.54 1.52
C ALA A 43 -14.32 2.79 0.68
N ALA A 44 -15.56 3.26 0.63
CA ALA A 44 -15.85 4.61 0.12
C ALA A 44 -15.08 5.64 0.96
N TYR A 45 -14.67 6.74 0.32
CA TYR A 45 -13.73 7.76 0.81
C TYR A 45 -13.91 8.19 2.27
N ASP A 46 -15.14 8.33 2.75
CA ASP A 46 -15.46 8.81 4.10
C ASP A 46 -15.95 7.70 5.04
N TYR A 47 -15.83 6.43 4.64
CA TYR A 47 -16.41 5.35 5.38
C TYR A 47 -15.36 4.37 5.87
N ASN A 48 -15.26 4.24 7.19
CA ASN A 48 -14.48 3.21 7.84
C ASN A 48 -15.46 2.17 8.41
N PRO A 49 -15.68 1.04 7.70
CA PRO A 49 -16.68 0.07 8.09
C PRO A 49 -16.34 -0.55 9.44
N PRO A 50 -17.33 -0.79 10.29
CA PRO A 50 -17.14 -1.56 11.53
C PRO A 50 -16.71 -3.00 11.20
N PRO A 51 -16.02 -3.69 12.15
CA PRO A 51 -15.49 -5.04 11.91
C PRO A 51 -16.48 -6.05 11.36
N GLU A 52 -17.74 -5.98 11.79
CA GLU A 52 -18.84 -6.85 11.34
C GLU A 52 -19.27 -6.63 9.90
N GLU A 53 -18.89 -5.50 9.29
CA GLU A 53 -19.21 -5.18 7.90
C GLU A 53 -18.04 -5.41 6.94
N LEU A 54 -16.86 -5.78 7.44
CA LEU A 54 -15.64 -5.94 6.63
C LEU A 54 -15.80 -6.98 5.52
N ASP A 55 -16.66 -7.98 5.69
CA ASP A 55 -16.94 -8.99 4.65
C ASP A 55 -17.52 -8.40 3.37
N ARG A 56 -18.07 -7.18 3.42
CA ARG A 56 -18.66 -6.47 2.28
C ARG A 56 -17.65 -5.64 1.50
N TYR A 57 -16.45 -5.48 2.05
CA TYR A 57 -15.41 -4.63 1.50
C TYR A 57 -14.23 -5.46 1.01
N GLN A 58 -13.53 -4.90 0.04
CA GLN A 58 -12.25 -5.43 -0.35
C GLN A 58 -11.21 -5.07 0.70
N VAL A 59 -10.50 -6.08 1.19
CA VAL A 59 -9.35 -5.92 2.06
C VAL A 59 -8.10 -6.31 1.29
N SER A 60 -7.04 -5.52 1.40
CA SER A 60 -5.73 -5.86 0.85
C SER A 60 -4.71 -5.92 1.99
N TYR A 61 -3.83 -6.93 1.93
CA TYR A 61 -2.60 -6.97 2.71
C TYR A 61 -1.45 -6.72 1.78
N ALA A 62 -0.55 -5.81 2.13
CA ALA A 62 0.58 -5.47 1.29
C ALA A 62 1.86 -5.35 2.11
N LEU A 63 2.96 -5.91 1.59
CA LEU A 63 4.30 -5.65 2.08
C LEU A 63 4.91 -4.52 1.26
N ILE A 64 5.13 -3.38 1.88
CA ILE A 64 5.61 -2.18 1.20
C ILE A 64 7.09 -2.32 0.84
N ASP A 65 7.43 -2.10 -0.42
CA ASP A 65 8.81 -2.00 -0.91
C ASP A 65 9.33 -0.56 -0.78
N ALA A 66 8.57 0.39 -1.34
CA ALA A 66 8.92 1.80 -1.29
C ALA A 66 7.69 2.70 -1.50
N ILE A 67 7.66 3.83 -0.82
CA ILE A 67 6.69 4.89 -1.09
C ILE A 67 7.13 5.63 -2.35
N ASP A 68 6.25 5.67 -3.35
CA ASP A 68 6.51 6.30 -4.65
C ASP A 68 6.10 7.77 -4.64
N CYS A 69 4.84 8.05 -4.32
CA CYS A 69 4.35 9.41 -4.19
C CYS A 69 3.29 9.54 -3.08
N VAL A 70 3.09 10.76 -2.64
CA VAL A 70 2.04 11.14 -1.69
C VAL A 70 1.39 12.41 -2.19
N ASN A 71 0.07 12.41 -2.28
CA ASN A 71 -0.73 13.55 -2.69
C ASN A 71 -1.68 13.95 -1.57
N GLU A 72 -1.64 15.21 -1.16
CA GLU A 72 -2.63 15.77 -0.24
C GLU A 72 -3.99 15.84 -0.94
N ILE A 73 -5.02 15.27 -0.33
CA ILE A 73 -6.40 15.32 -0.83
C ILE A 73 -7.21 16.29 0.02
N THR A 74 -7.09 16.16 1.33
CA THR A 74 -7.63 17.10 2.34
C THR A 74 -6.60 17.32 3.42
N SER A 75 -6.84 18.28 4.34
CA SER A 75 -5.97 18.51 5.50
C SER A 75 -5.71 17.25 6.34
N ASP A 76 -6.62 16.28 6.31
CA ASP A 76 -6.61 15.11 7.17
C ASP A 76 -6.46 13.78 6.38
N CYS A 77 -6.31 13.85 5.07
CA CYS A 77 -6.23 12.68 4.23
C CYS A 77 -5.25 12.86 3.05
N ASN A 78 -4.32 11.93 2.95
CA ASN A 78 -3.39 11.81 1.83
C ASN A 78 -3.68 10.55 1.01
N SER A 79 -3.56 10.63 -0.31
CA SER A 79 -3.43 9.48 -1.19
C SER A 79 -1.97 9.09 -1.29
N ILE A 80 -1.67 7.83 -1.04
CA ILE A 80 -0.32 7.29 -0.98
C ILE A 80 -0.19 6.23 -2.06
N CYS A 81 0.77 6.42 -2.98
CA CYS A 81 1.16 5.42 -3.96
C CYS A 81 2.42 4.71 -3.49
N ALA A 82 2.40 3.41 -3.48
CA ALA A 82 3.53 2.60 -3.04
C ALA A 82 3.83 1.45 -4.01
N LYS A 83 5.10 1.14 -4.16
CA LYS A 83 5.59 -0.13 -4.71
C LYS A 83 5.51 -1.19 -3.64
N VAL A 84 5.10 -2.40 -3.99
CA VAL A 84 4.95 -3.50 -3.05
C VAL A 84 5.73 -4.73 -3.48
N LEU A 85 6.21 -5.48 -2.48
CA LEU A 85 6.84 -6.78 -2.71
C LEU A 85 5.79 -7.86 -2.95
N ILE A 86 4.70 -7.78 -2.20
CA ILE A 86 3.54 -8.66 -2.33
C ILE A 86 2.26 -7.90 -1.96
N GLU A 87 1.18 -8.19 -2.67
CA GLU A 87 -0.18 -7.77 -2.34
C GLU A 87 -1.12 -8.96 -2.40
N ILE A 88 -2.00 -9.09 -1.42
CA ILE A 88 -3.04 -10.11 -1.32
C ILE A 88 -4.37 -9.39 -1.18
N LYS A 89 -5.27 -9.55 -2.15
CA LYS A 89 -6.61 -8.95 -2.15
C LYS A 89 -7.66 -9.99 -1.78
N ILE A 90 -8.54 -9.62 -0.85
CA ILE A 90 -9.62 -10.45 -0.38
C ILE A 90 -10.93 -9.71 -0.57
N PHE A 91 -11.92 -10.40 -1.12
CA PHE A 91 -13.27 -9.88 -1.30
C PHE A 91 -14.30 -10.96 -0.92
N ASN A 92 -15.27 -10.62 -0.08
CA ASN A 92 -16.33 -11.53 0.41
C ASN A 92 -15.76 -12.88 0.93
N ASN A 93 -14.75 -12.83 1.79
CA ASN A 93 -14.08 -14.03 2.34
C ASN A 93 -13.47 -14.96 1.27
N THR A 94 -13.19 -14.44 0.08
CA THR A 94 -12.55 -15.18 -1.00
C THR A 94 -11.27 -14.43 -1.41
N ILE A 95 -10.17 -15.15 -1.63
CA ILE A 95 -8.98 -14.52 -2.19
C ILE A 95 -9.30 -14.13 -3.63
N PHE A 96 -9.34 -12.85 -3.86
CA PHE A 96 -9.67 -12.28 -5.15
C PHE A 96 -8.46 -12.30 -6.09
N ASN A 97 -7.29 -11.90 -5.59
CA ASN A 97 -6.06 -11.82 -6.37
C ASN A 97 -4.84 -11.71 -5.45
N HIS A 98 -3.69 -12.12 -5.94
CA HIS A 98 -2.40 -11.78 -5.34
C HIS A 98 -1.42 -11.34 -6.42
N ARG A 99 -0.49 -10.44 -6.05
CA ARG A 99 0.57 -9.94 -6.92
C ARG A 99 1.89 -9.98 -6.16
N VAL A 100 2.94 -10.42 -6.81
CA VAL A 100 4.29 -10.50 -6.23
C VAL A 100 5.25 -9.72 -7.13
N LYS A 101 6.23 -9.05 -6.53
CA LYS A 101 7.30 -8.39 -7.28
C LYS A 101 8.14 -9.42 -7.99
N GLU A 102 8.37 -9.20 -9.27
CA GLU A 102 9.23 -9.99 -10.14
C GLU A 102 10.33 -9.11 -10.73
N LYS A 103 11.27 -9.73 -11.48
CA LYS A 103 12.40 -9.00 -12.06
C LYS A 103 11.96 -7.81 -12.93
N ASP A 104 10.92 -8.02 -13.75
CA ASP A 104 10.43 -7.03 -14.72
C ASP A 104 9.04 -6.49 -14.36
N PHE A 105 8.51 -6.82 -13.19
CA PHE A 105 7.20 -6.39 -12.73
C PHE A 105 7.22 -5.98 -11.25
N ILE A 106 6.92 -4.71 -11.00
CA ILE A 106 6.80 -4.18 -9.64
C ILE A 106 5.34 -3.75 -9.44
N PRO A 107 4.56 -4.49 -8.63
CA PRO A 107 3.19 -4.09 -8.33
C PRO A 107 3.15 -2.75 -7.60
N THR A 108 2.18 -1.93 -7.94
CA THR A 108 1.89 -0.68 -7.24
C THR A 108 0.50 -0.72 -6.65
N ILE A 109 0.33 -0.06 -5.51
CA ILE A 109 -0.94 0.12 -4.84
C ILE A 109 -1.16 1.59 -4.54
N GLU A 110 -2.42 1.97 -4.43
CA GLU A 110 -2.85 3.27 -3.93
C GLU A 110 -3.77 3.06 -2.73
N PHE A 111 -3.56 3.83 -1.68
CA PHE A 111 -4.37 3.78 -0.47
C PHE A 111 -4.42 5.15 0.21
N TYR A 112 -5.41 5.34 1.08
CA TYR A 112 -5.59 6.57 1.83
C TYR A 112 -5.00 6.48 3.22
N SER A 113 -4.47 7.59 3.72
CA SER A 113 -3.78 7.65 5.01
C SER A 113 -4.67 7.29 6.21
N ASN A 114 -5.98 7.41 6.07
CA ASN A 114 -6.98 7.05 7.09
C ASN A 114 -7.60 5.66 6.89
N HIS A 115 -7.20 4.90 5.85
CA HIS A 115 -7.77 3.60 5.50
C HIS A 115 -6.76 2.46 5.51
N TYR A 116 -5.65 2.62 6.23
CA TYR A 116 -4.69 1.55 6.40
C TYR A 116 -4.32 1.35 7.87
N GLN A 117 -3.83 0.16 8.16
CA GLN A 117 -3.28 -0.22 9.46
C GLN A 117 -1.96 -0.96 9.26
N GLU A 118 -0.89 -0.56 9.98
CA GLU A 118 0.33 -1.35 10.05
C GLU A 118 0.09 -2.61 10.90
N LEU A 119 0.53 -3.76 10.40
CA LEU A 119 0.36 -5.05 11.08
C LEU A 119 1.68 -5.80 11.19
N PRO A 120 1.91 -6.52 12.30
CA PRO A 120 2.94 -7.56 12.35
C PRO A 120 2.63 -8.68 11.34
N LYS A 121 3.68 -9.30 10.80
CA LYS A 121 3.57 -10.42 9.86
C LYS A 121 2.71 -11.57 10.40
N GLU A 122 2.87 -11.91 11.67
CA GLU A 122 2.12 -12.95 12.35
C GLU A 122 0.62 -12.65 12.39
N THR A 123 0.26 -11.38 12.54
CA THR A 123 -1.15 -10.95 12.50
C THR A 123 -1.74 -11.13 11.11
N VAL A 124 -0.98 -10.81 10.05
CA VAL A 124 -1.41 -11.06 8.66
C VAL A 124 -1.68 -12.54 8.43
N ILE A 125 -0.78 -13.43 8.91
CA ILE A 125 -0.95 -14.89 8.79
C ILE A 125 -2.21 -15.34 9.52
N ASN A 126 -2.41 -14.90 10.76
CA ASN A 126 -3.55 -15.29 11.57
C ASN A 126 -4.89 -14.80 10.97
N GLU A 127 -4.93 -13.60 10.44
CA GLU A 127 -6.11 -13.08 9.75
C GLU A 127 -6.42 -13.87 8.47
N LEU A 128 -5.40 -14.21 7.67
CA LEU A 128 -5.58 -15.08 6.50
C LEU A 128 -6.11 -16.45 6.88
N ASP A 129 -5.64 -17.05 7.98
CA ASP A 129 -6.18 -18.32 8.49
C ASP A 129 -7.64 -18.24 8.86
N ALA A 130 -8.04 -17.19 9.56
CA ALA A 130 -9.43 -16.99 9.96
C ALA A 130 -10.37 -16.84 8.75
N TYR A 131 -9.92 -16.13 7.71
CA TYR A 131 -10.71 -15.93 6.48
C TYR A 131 -10.84 -17.20 5.63
N PHE A 132 -9.79 -18.03 5.56
CA PHE A 132 -9.65 -19.05 4.52
C PHE A 132 -9.45 -20.48 5.03
N ALA A 133 -9.88 -20.79 6.25
CA ALA A 133 -9.81 -22.15 6.80
C ALA A 133 -10.41 -23.23 5.86
N LYS A 134 -11.39 -22.85 5.04
CA LYS A 134 -12.04 -23.73 4.06
C LYS A 134 -11.26 -23.91 2.73
N TYR A 135 -10.22 -23.12 2.52
CA TYR A 135 -9.39 -23.14 1.29
C TYR A 135 -7.94 -23.47 1.63
N THR A 136 -7.71 -24.55 2.37
CA THR A 136 -6.43 -24.89 3.00
C THR A 136 -5.24 -24.89 2.04
N ASP A 137 -5.37 -25.47 0.86
CA ASP A 137 -4.26 -25.58 -0.09
C ASP A 137 -3.81 -24.21 -0.64
N TYR A 138 -4.78 -23.37 -1.00
CA TYR A 138 -4.49 -22.04 -1.53
C TYR A 138 -3.91 -21.12 -0.43
N VAL A 139 -4.46 -21.17 0.77
CA VAL A 139 -3.95 -20.41 1.92
C VAL A 139 -2.53 -20.84 2.29
N SER A 140 -2.20 -22.12 2.21
CA SER A 140 -0.84 -22.61 2.48
C SER A 140 0.18 -21.97 1.54
N GLY A 141 -0.10 -21.91 0.23
CA GLY A 141 0.76 -21.23 -0.74
C GLY A 141 0.93 -19.73 -0.45
N ILE A 142 -0.15 -19.02 -0.09
CA ILE A 142 -0.07 -17.60 0.29
C ILE A 142 0.73 -17.40 1.57
N LYS A 143 0.60 -18.28 2.56
CA LYS A 143 1.41 -18.22 3.79
C LYS A 143 2.89 -18.42 3.53
N GLU A 144 3.26 -19.32 2.62
CA GLU A 144 4.65 -19.47 2.19
C GLU A 144 5.20 -18.17 1.63
N LEU A 145 4.43 -17.48 0.78
CA LEU A 145 4.79 -16.14 0.29
C LEU A 145 5.00 -15.13 1.41
N VAL A 146 4.06 -15.05 2.36
CA VAL A 146 4.16 -14.12 3.51
C VAL A 146 5.40 -14.43 4.36
N ASN A 147 5.74 -15.71 4.51
CA ASN A 147 6.90 -16.15 5.29
C ASN A 147 8.23 -16.02 4.55
N THR A 148 8.22 -15.80 3.24
CA THR A 148 9.44 -15.58 2.47
C THR A 148 10.16 -14.33 2.96
N ASP A 149 11.47 -14.42 3.12
CA ASP A 149 12.31 -13.26 3.44
C ASP A 149 12.63 -12.47 2.16
N PHE A 150 11.81 -11.46 1.88
CA PHE A 150 12.01 -10.57 0.72
C PHE A 150 13.18 -9.58 0.88
N ASN A 151 13.86 -9.56 2.03
CA ASN A 151 15.08 -8.78 2.19
C ASN A 151 16.28 -9.43 1.48
N ALA A 152 16.20 -10.74 1.18
CA ALA A 152 17.13 -11.39 0.25
C ALA A 152 16.79 -10.94 -1.18
N ARG A 153 17.77 -10.47 -1.93
CA ARG A 153 17.64 -9.81 -3.25
C ARG A 153 17.08 -10.68 -4.38
N GLU A 154 16.64 -11.89 -4.12
CA GLU A 154 16.06 -12.81 -5.11
C GLU A 154 14.66 -13.20 -4.67
N VAL A 155 13.67 -12.77 -5.45
CA VAL A 155 12.29 -13.27 -5.31
C VAL A 155 12.28 -14.71 -5.82
N PRO A 156 11.84 -15.71 -5.03
CA PRO A 156 11.69 -17.07 -5.53
C PRO A 156 10.79 -17.08 -6.76
N ASN A 157 11.22 -17.76 -7.81
CA ASN A 157 10.38 -17.98 -8.97
C ASN A 157 9.31 -19.03 -8.59
N LEU A 158 8.19 -18.54 -8.03
CA LEU A 158 7.03 -19.37 -7.74
C LEU A 158 6.36 -19.63 -9.07
N GLY A 159 6.69 -20.77 -9.70
CA GLY A 159 6.13 -21.21 -10.96
C GLY A 159 4.61 -21.31 -10.91
N VAL A 160 3.95 -20.18 -11.01
CA VAL A 160 2.51 -20.08 -11.27
C VAL A 160 2.35 -20.24 -12.77
N THR A 161 2.15 -21.48 -13.21
CA THR A 161 1.67 -21.75 -14.57
C THR A 161 0.23 -21.23 -14.64
N HIS A 162 0.04 -20.14 -15.39
CA HIS A 162 -1.28 -19.76 -15.86
C HIS A 162 -1.71 -20.80 -16.93
N GLU A 163 -2.57 -21.74 -16.58
CA GLU A 163 -3.45 -22.43 -17.52
C GLU A 163 -4.79 -21.68 -17.63
#